data_d619b669e4687ae90e3149eb6b29251d
#
_entry.id   d619b669e4687ae90e3149eb6b29251d
#
_cell.length_a   1.000
_cell.length_b   1.000
_cell.length_c   1.000
_cell.angle_alpha   90.00
_cell.angle_beta   90.00
_cell.angle_gamma   90.00
#
_symmetry.space_group_name_H-M   'P 1'
#
loop_
_entity.id
_entity.type
_entity.pdbx_description
1 polymer ?
#
loop_
_entity_poly.entity_id
_entity_poly.type
_entity_poly.pdbx_seq_one_letter_code
_entity_poly.pdbx_strand_id
1 'polypeptide(L)'
;FENLSGPKVASPKWAAPVKLKADDKIFRVMAGVNGSIQGPAEAKWGYTTLSISDWDGDGLPDIIYNSILGKVEWLKNIGTRTSPRLTKSQPIEVDWQGPALKPAWNWWNPTEKQLVTQWRTTPVVFDMNQDGMPDLCMLDTEGYFVFFERSIKDGKRILLPPVRVFCDPAGKPLRFNDRIAGASGRRKITLCDWNGDGETDLLLNSSNADLYLGLGKKEGKWLFEKKGTLAKQNIEGHDVSPTTVDFDGDGVADFLGGAEDGRFYWMKNPRSK
;
A
#
# COMPACT_ATOMS: atom_id res chain seq x y z
N PHE A 1 -12.59 -10.95 -8.38
CA PHE A 1 -12.59 -12.00 -9.41
C PHE A 1 -11.97 -13.27 -8.84
N GLU A 2 -12.63 -14.40 -8.99
CA GLU A 2 -12.09 -15.71 -8.60
C GLU A 2 -11.34 -16.33 -9.79
N ASN A 3 -10.17 -16.91 -9.55
CA ASN A 3 -9.45 -17.67 -10.55
C ASN A 3 -10.06 -19.09 -10.66
N LEU A 4 -10.72 -19.36 -11.78
CA LEU A 4 -11.38 -20.66 -12.03
C LEU A 4 -10.43 -21.72 -12.60
N SER A 5 -9.21 -21.34 -13.00
CA SER A 5 -8.23 -22.26 -13.58
C SER A 5 -7.30 -22.92 -12.57
N GLY A 6 -7.33 -22.45 -11.31
CA GLY A 6 -6.39 -22.87 -10.28
C GLY A 6 -5.01 -22.20 -10.42
N PRO A 7 -4.04 -22.60 -9.58
CA PRO A 7 -2.69 -22.06 -9.61
C PRO A 7 -1.90 -22.52 -10.85
N LYS A 8 -0.82 -21.80 -11.17
CA LYS A 8 0.17 -22.16 -12.21
C LYS A 8 -0.40 -22.25 -13.63
N VAL A 9 -1.24 -21.31 -14.02
CA VAL A 9 -1.81 -21.20 -15.36
C VAL A 9 -1.51 -19.83 -15.93
N ALA A 10 -0.70 -19.76 -17.01
CA ALA A 10 -0.29 -18.51 -17.65
C ALA A 10 -1.46 -17.69 -18.24
N SER A 11 -2.60 -18.34 -18.52
CA SER A 11 -3.81 -17.67 -19.02
C SER A 11 -5.03 -18.04 -18.14
N PRO A 12 -5.14 -17.46 -16.94
CA PRO A 12 -6.20 -17.83 -16.02
C PRO A 12 -7.58 -17.41 -16.53
N LYS A 13 -8.58 -18.25 -16.26
CA LYS A 13 -9.99 -17.92 -16.45
C LYS A 13 -10.52 -17.31 -15.18
N TRP A 14 -11.13 -16.14 -15.29
CA TRP A 14 -11.69 -15.41 -14.16
C TRP A 14 -13.22 -15.53 -14.10
N ALA A 15 -13.75 -15.71 -12.92
CA ALA A 15 -15.19 -15.54 -12.67
C ALA A 15 -15.60 -14.07 -12.86
N ALA A 16 -16.91 -13.84 -12.99
CA ALA A 16 -17.45 -12.51 -12.93
C ALA A 16 -17.11 -11.83 -11.58
N PRO A 17 -16.89 -10.50 -11.56
CA PRO A 17 -16.54 -9.81 -10.34
C PRO A 17 -17.68 -9.86 -9.31
N VAL A 18 -17.33 -10.13 -8.06
CA VAL A 18 -18.24 -10.04 -6.93
C VAL A 18 -17.87 -8.79 -6.11
N LYS A 19 -18.86 -7.98 -5.78
CA LYS A 19 -18.64 -6.79 -4.97
C LYS A 19 -18.28 -7.19 -3.54
N LEU A 20 -17.17 -6.63 -3.04
CA LEU A 20 -16.75 -6.80 -1.66
C LEU A 20 -17.84 -6.28 -0.72
N LYS A 21 -18.09 -7.00 0.36
CA LYS A 21 -19.00 -6.58 1.44
C LYS A 21 -18.22 -6.38 2.73
N ALA A 22 -18.63 -5.39 3.49
CA ALA A 22 -18.17 -5.13 4.85
C ALA A 22 -19.41 -4.82 5.70
N ASP A 23 -19.55 -5.47 6.87
CA ASP A 23 -20.74 -5.38 7.72
C ASP A 23 -22.01 -5.71 6.91
N ASP A 24 -21.95 -6.80 6.12
CA ASP A 24 -23.00 -7.31 5.22
C ASP A 24 -23.50 -6.34 4.14
N LYS A 25 -22.90 -5.16 4.01
CA LYS A 25 -23.21 -4.15 2.99
C LYS A 25 -22.12 -4.09 1.94
N ILE A 26 -22.48 -3.69 0.70
CA ILE A 26 -21.48 -3.44 -0.33
C ILE A 26 -20.49 -2.40 0.20
N PHE A 27 -19.21 -2.79 0.30
CA PHE A 27 -18.14 -1.87 0.69
C PHE A 27 -17.92 -0.84 -0.40
N ARG A 28 -17.97 0.43 -0.03
CA ARG A 28 -17.74 1.55 -0.93
C ARG A 28 -17.19 2.74 -0.16
N VAL A 29 -16.07 3.28 -0.63
CA VAL A 29 -15.54 4.55 -0.16
C VAL A 29 -15.95 5.66 -1.12
N MET A 30 -16.34 6.79 -0.57
CA MET A 30 -16.70 7.99 -1.35
C MET A 30 -16.17 9.23 -0.63
N ALA A 31 -15.76 10.24 -1.39
CA ALA A 31 -15.32 11.53 -0.83
C ALA A 31 -16.43 12.25 -0.05
N GLY A 32 -17.69 12.03 -0.43
CA GLY A 32 -18.83 12.66 0.20
C GLY A 32 -19.23 13.99 -0.46
N VAL A 33 -20.19 14.67 0.15
CA VAL A 33 -20.84 15.86 -0.44
C VAL A 33 -19.87 17.02 -0.73
N ASN A 34 -18.82 17.15 0.07
CA ASN A 34 -17.79 18.17 -0.13
C ASN A 34 -16.78 17.80 -1.23
N GLY A 35 -16.87 16.58 -1.76
CA GLY A 35 -15.91 16.08 -2.74
C GLY A 35 -14.54 15.82 -2.13
N SER A 36 -13.53 15.88 -2.98
CA SER A 36 -12.12 15.80 -2.61
C SER A 36 -11.48 17.17 -2.64
N ILE A 37 -10.15 17.22 -2.47
CA ILE A 37 -9.34 18.41 -2.72
C ILE A 37 -9.49 18.96 -4.17
N GLN A 38 -9.98 18.16 -5.12
CA GLN A 38 -10.27 18.56 -6.49
C GLN A 38 -11.72 19.04 -6.66
N GLY A 39 -12.49 19.11 -5.59
CA GLY A 39 -13.81 19.68 -5.55
C GLY A 39 -14.98 18.69 -5.52
N PRO A 40 -16.22 19.22 -5.52
CA PRO A 40 -17.44 18.43 -5.34
C PRO A 40 -17.73 17.44 -6.49
N ALA A 41 -17.18 17.66 -7.68
CA ALA A 41 -17.33 16.73 -8.80
C ALA A 41 -16.82 15.31 -8.47
N GLU A 42 -15.90 15.19 -7.53
CA GLU A 42 -15.37 13.93 -7.05
C GLU A 42 -16.14 13.30 -5.86
N ALA A 43 -17.31 13.79 -5.52
CA ALA A 43 -18.09 13.34 -4.36
C ALA A 43 -18.31 11.80 -4.30
N LYS A 44 -18.40 11.14 -5.45
CA LYS A 44 -18.63 9.70 -5.57
C LYS A 44 -17.35 8.86 -5.69
N TRP A 45 -16.18 9.47 -5.75
CA TRP A 45 -14.92 8.79 -5.98
C TRP A 45 -14.23 8.44 -4.66
N GLY A 46 -13.69 7.24 -4.58
CA GLY A 46 -13.04 6.73 -3.37
C GLY A 46 -11.53 6.60 -3.50
N TYR A 47 -11.06 6.23 -4.68
CA TYR A 47 -9.64 6.05 -4.99
C TYR A 47 -8.88 5.23 -3.92
N THR A 48 -9.44 4.09 -3.56
CA THR A 48 -8.84 3.22 -2.55
C THR A 48 -7.56 2.56 -3.05
N THR A 49 -6.58 2.51 -2.18
CA THR A 49 -5.35 1.73 -2.29
C THR A 49 -5.27 0.82 -1.09
N LEU A 50 -4.83 -0.42 -1.25
CA LEU A 50 -4.93 -1.40 -0.18
C LEU A 50 -3.73 -2.33 -0.10
N SER A 51 -3.58 -2.94 1.08
CA SER A 51 -2.78 -4.14 1.35
C SER A 51 -3.63 -5.19 2.03
N ILE A 52 -3.25 -6.44 1.89
CA ILE A 52 -3.87 -7.58 2.57
C ILE A 52 -2.82 -8.20 3.50
N SER A 53 -3.16 -8.31 4.77
CA SER A 53 -2.27 -8.89 5.79
C SER A 53 -3.10 -9.35 6.98
N ASP A 54 -2.56 -10.27 7.77
CA ASP A 54 -3.06 -10.59 9.11
C ASP A 54 -2.69 -9.45 10.06
N TRP A 55 -3.55 -8.42 10.12
CA TRP A 55 -3.25 -7.18 10.83
C TRP A 55 -3.28 -7.32 12.33
N ASP A 56 -4.15 -8.12 12.89
CA ASP A 56 -4.25 -8.31 14.34
C ASP A 56 -3.65 -9.63 14.85
N GLY A 57 -3.13 -10.49 13.93
CA GLY A 57 -2.43 -11.73 14.26
C GLY A 57 -3.35 -12.87 14.67
N ASP A 58 -4.56 -12.87 14.16
CA ASP A 58 -5.52 -13.97 14.40
C ASP A 58 -5.42 -15.09 13.34
N GLY A 59 -4.52 -14.98 12.37
CA GLY A 59 -4.28 -15.93 11.29
C GLY A 59 -5.15 -15.72 10.06
N LEU A 60 -6.00 -14.69 10.05
CA LEU A 60 -6.88 -14.37 8.94
C LEU A 60 -6.40 -13.13 8.15
N PRO A 61 -6.56 -13.12 6.82
CA PRO A 61 -6.21 -11.93 6.04
C PRO A 61 -7.24 -10.82 6.21
N ASP A 62 -6.78 -9.67 6.66
CA ASP A 62 -7.53 -8.41 6.74
C ASP A 62 -7.24 -7.51 5.54
N ILE A 63 -8.01 -6.43 5.38
CA ILE A 63 -7.75 -5.40 4.38
C ILE A 63 -7.41 -4.09 5.07
N ILE A 64 -6.22 -3.57 4.81
CA ILE A 64 -5.77 -2.25 5.22
C ILE A 64 -5.83 -1.34 4.01
N TYR A 65 -6.45 -0.16 4.12
CA TYR A 65 -6.63 0.70 2.96
C TYR A 65 -6.47 2.19 3.28
N ASN A 66 -6.09 2.94 2.26
CA ASN A 66 -6.15 4.39 2.22
C ASN A 66 -7.13 4.81 1.12
N SER A 67 -7.55 6.06 1.13
CA SER A 67 -8.58 6.55 0.22
C SER A 67 -8.35 8.00 -0.21
N ILE A 68 -9.32 8.55 -0.92
CA ILE A 68 -9.40 9.96 -1.30
C ILE A 68 -9.37 10.92 -0.10
N LEU A 69 -9.70 10.45 1.09
CA LEU A 69 -9.72 11.25 2.31
C LEU A 69 -8.38 11.23 3.06
N GLY A 70 -7.42 10.41 2.63
CA GLY A 70 -6.15 10.22 3.34
C GLY A 70 -6.28 9.49 4.67
N LYS A 71 -7.45 8.97 5.00
CA LYS A 71 -7.68 8.14 6.18
C LYS A 71 -7.13 6.74 5.92
N VAL A 72 -6.33 6.26 6.85
CA VAL A 72 -5.89 4.86 6.84
C VAL A 72 -6.80 4.06 7.75
N GLU A 73 -7.44 3.06 7.18
CA GLU A 73 -8.47 2.27 7.85
C GLU A 73 -8.28 0.79 7.53
N TRP A 74 -8.91 -0.07 8.30
CA TRP A 74 -8.88 -1.50 8.07
C TRP A 74 -10.23 -2.16 8.25
N LEU A 75 -10.41 -3.27 7.54
CA LEU A 75 -11.56 -4.16 7.59
C LEU A 75 -11.07 -5.48 8.16
N LYS A 76 -11.45 -5.80 9.41
CA LYS A 76 -11.10 -7.07 10.03
C LYS A 76 -11.88 -8.21 9.40
N ASN A 77 -11.20 -9.30 9.11
CA ASN A 77 -11.85 -10.54 8.69
C ASN A 77 -12.24 -11.37 9.93
N ILE A 78 -13.52 -11.59 10.12
CA ILE A 78 -14.09 -12.43 11.18
C ILE A 78 -14.70 -13.73 10.62
N GLY A 79 -14.40 -14.06 9.39
CA GLY A 79 -14.83 -15.27 8.70
C GLY A 79 -13.74 -16.34 8.70
N THR A 80 -13.37 -16.79 7.51
CA THR A 80 -12.28 -17.75 7.28
C THR A 80 -11.40 -17.29 6.14
N ARG A 81 -10.28 -17.98 5.87
CA ARG A 81 -9.43 -17.67 4.71
C ARG A 81 -10.13 -17.86 3.37
N THR A 82 -11.05 -18.82 3.27
CA THR A 82 -11.77 -19.16 2.04
C THR A 82 -13.18 -18.56 1.96
N SER A 83 -13.70 -18.07 3.08
CA SER A 83 -14.98 -17.38 3.16
C SER A 83 -14.86 -16.17 4.09
N PRO A 84 -14.18 -15.10 3.64
CA PRO A 84 -13.94 -13.93 4.47
C PRO A 84 -15.25 -13.18 4.74
N ARG A 85 -15.39 -12.73 5.99
CA ARG A 85 -16.47 -11.84 6.43
C ARG A 85 -15.84 -10.61 7.08
N LEU A 86 -15.92 -9.50 6.40
CA LEU A 86 -15.26 -8.25 6.83
C LEU A 86 -16.18 -7.43 7.74
N THR A 87 -15.62 -6.90 8.80
CA THR A 87 -16.32 -5.98 9.71
C THR A 87 -16.50 -4.62 9.08
N LYS A 88 -17.22 -3.74 9.76
CA LYS A 88 -17.20 -2.30 9.48
C LYS A 88 -15.77 -1.77 9.54
N SER A 89 -15.48 -0.80 8.68
CA SER A 89 -14.21 -0.08 8.67
C SER A 89 -13.87 0.52 10.04
N GLN A 90 -12.61 0.36 10.45
CA GLN A 90 -12.05 0.89 11.69
C GLN A 90 -10.81 1.72 11.37
N PRO A 91 -10.56 2.84 12.08
CA PRO A 91 -9.34 3.62 11.88
C PRO A 91 -8.11 2.82 12.28
N ILE A 92 -7.02 2.98 11.53
CA ILE A 92 -5.69 2.65 12.03
C ILE A 92 -5.27 3.77 12.98
N GLU A 93 -4.75 3.38 14.13
CA GLU A 93 -4.36 4.30 15.20
C GLU A 93 -2.85 4.26 15.44
N VAL A 94 -2.31 5.43 15.80
CA VAL A 94 -0.89 5.62 16.13
C VAL A 94 -0.80 6.17 17.56
N ASP A 95 0.17 5.73 18.33
CA ASP A 95 0.45 6.23 19.69
C ASP A 95 1.20 7.58 19.62
N TRP A 96 0.50 8.60 19.13
CA TRP A 96 1.06 9.94 18.97
C TRP A 96 1.56 10.50 20.31
N GLN A 97 2.70 11.20 20.28
CA GLN A 97 3.21 11.96 21.43
C GLN A 97 2.59 13.37 21.53
N GLY A 98 1.54 13.63 20.78
CA GLY A 98 0.80 14.88 20.70
C GLY A 98 -0.45 14.69 19.83
N PRO A 99 -1.02 15.77 19.28
CA PRO A 99 -2.19 15.66 18.43
C PRO A 99 -1.89 14.86 17.17
N ALA A 100 -2.88 14.13 16.67
CA ALA A 100 -2.76 13.38 15.42
C ALA A 100 -2.36 14.30 14.26
N LEU A 101 -1.36 13.89 13.49
CA LEU A 101 -0.89 14.65 12.34
C LEU A 101 -1.89 14.55 11.20
N LYS A 102 -2.00 15.61 10.41
CA LYS A 102 -2.75 15.63 9.16
C LYS A 102 -2.05 16.46 8.10
N PRO A 103 -2.28 16.19 6.79
CA PRO A 103 -1.80 17.07 5.73
C PRO A 103 -2.41 18.48 5.85
N ALA A 104 -1.64 19.50 5.46
CA ALA A 104 -2.06 20.90 5.53
C ALA A 104 -3.33 21.21 4.71
N TRP A 105 -3.57 20.47 3.61
CA TRP A 105 -4.75 20.62 2.75
C TRP A 105 -6.04 19.99 3.31
N ASN A 106 -5.94 19.21 4.37
CA ASN A 106 -7.08 18.47 4.89
C ASN A 106 -8.03 19.40 5.67
N TRP A 107 -9.30 19.49 5.25
CA TRP A 107 -10.33 20.35 5.85
C TRP A 107 -11.03 19.75 7.07
N TRP A 108 -10.85 18.45 7.33
CA TRP A 108 -11.41 17.78 8.51
C TRP A 108 -10.31 17.45 9.52
N ASN A 109 -10.69 17.27 10.76
CA ASN A 109 -9.76 16.92 11.84
C ASN A 109 -9.82 15.42 12.13
N PRO A 110 -8.67 14.74 12.27
CA PRO A 110 -8.64 13.36 12.73
C PRO A 110 -9.10 13.26 14.19
N THR A 111 -9.54 12.08 14.59
CA THR A 111 -9.66 11.74 16.00
C THR A 111 -8.26 11.69 16.65
N GLU A 112 -8.19 11.67 17.99
CA GLU A 112 -6.95 11.82 18.75
C GLU A 112 -5.80 10.88 18.31
N LYS A 113 -6.13 9.66 17.89
CA LYS A 113 -5.12 8.64 17.49
C LYS A 113 -5.13 8.26 16.01
N GLN A 114 -6.10 8.72 15.26
CA GLN A 114 -6.30 8.29 13.88
C GLN A 114 -5.09 8.60 13.00
N LEU A 115 -4.67 7.62 12.18
CA LEU A 115 -3.67 7.83 11.14
C LEU A 115 -4.31 8.47 9.92
N VAL A 116 -3.82 9.67 9.60
CA VAL A 116 -4.17 10.41 8.40
C VAL A 116 -2.88 10.82 7.68
N THR A 117 -2.83 10.58 6.39
CA THR A 117 -1.66 10.84 5.56
C THR A 117 -2.07 11.43 4.22
N GLN A 118 -1.18 11.46 3.26
CA GLN A 118 -1.53 11.85 1.91
C GLN A 118 -2.52 10.84 1.30
N TRP A 119 -3.46 11.35 0.53
CA TRP A 119 -4.51 10.56 -0.09
C TRP A 119 -3.99 9.65 -1.22
N ARG A 120 -4.67 8.53 -1.45
CA ARG A 120 -4.36 7.60 -2.56
C ARG A 120 -2.95 6.97 -2.49
N THR A 121 -2.33 6.92 -1.32
CA THR A 121 -1.04 6.24 -1.14
C THR A 121 -1.26 4.83 -0.63
N THR A 122 -0.47 3.87 -1.11
CA THR A 122 -0.58 2.49 -0.63
C THR A 122 -0.10 2.38 0.81
N PRO A 123 -0.93 1.87 1.74
CA PRO A 123 -0.48 1.47 3.06
C PRO A 123 0.18 0.08 2.95
N VAL A 124 1.48 0.03 2.77
CA VAL A 124 2.20 -1.25 2.63
C VAL A 124 2.37 -1.88 3.99
N VAL A 125 1.73 -3.03 4.20
CA VAL A 125 1.90 -3.83 5.41
C VAL A 125 3.01 -4.84 5.16
N PHE A 126 4.10 -4.73 5.92
CA PHE A 126 5.31 -5.52 5.73
C PHE A 126 6.11 -5.58 7.04
N ASP A 127 6.60 -6.75 7.42
CA ASP A 127 7.51 -6.92 8.57
C ASP A 127 8.91 -6.44 8.17
N MET A 128 9.13 -5.12 8.28
CA MET A 128 10.36 -4.48 7.78
C MET A 128 11.55 -4.68 8.71
N ASN A 129 11.30 -4.82 10.00
CA ASN A 129 12.35 -5.01 11.00
C ASN A 129 12.59 -6.50 11.34
N GLN A 130 11.79 -7.42 10.76
CA GLN A 130 11.85 -8.86 10.92
C GLN A 130 11.63 -9.32 12.39
N ASP A 131 10.74 -8.65 13.10
CA ASP A 131 10.37 -9.00 14.47
C ASP A 131 9.16 -9.94 14.57
N GLY A 132 8.57 -10.32 13.43
CA GLY A 132 7.41 -11.19 13.32
C GLY A 132 6.08 -10.45 13.42
N MET A 133 6.07 -9.12 13.50
CA MET A 133 4.86 -8.29 13.50
C MET A 133 4.74 -7.51 12.19
N PRO A 134 3.53 -7.41 11.62
CA PRO A 134 3.34 -6.60 10.43
C PRO A 134 3.42 -5.11 10.79
N ASP A 135 4.41 -4.42 10.25
CA ASP A 135 4.58 -2.97 10.32
C ASP A 135 3.75 -2.26 9.24
N LEU A 136 3.80 -0.92 9.23
CA LEU A 136 3.20 -0.13 8.17
C LEU A 136 4.24 0.80 7.54
N CYS A 137 4.43 0.66 6.23
CA CYS A 137 5.31 1.51 5.42
C CYS A 137 4.46 2.30 4.42
N MET A 138 4.48 3.63 4.49
CA MET A 138 3.71 4.49 3.57
C MET A 138 4.23 5.92 3.57
N LEU A 139 3.60 6.82 2.83
CA LEU A 139 3.97 8.23 2.90
C LEU A 139 3.43 8.89 4.17
N ASP A 140 4.23 9.75 4.80
CA ASP A 140 3.77 10.67 5.84
C ASP A 140 2.98 11.86 5.25
N THR A 141 2.56 12.79 6.11
CA THR A 141 1.79 13.97 5.70
C THR A 141 2.56 14.92 4.78
N GLU A 142 3.89 14.83 4.76
CA GLU A 142 4.79 15.66 3.94
C GLU A 142 5.31 14.93 2.69
N GLY A 143 4.91 13.67 2.49
CA GLY A 143 5.26 12.87 1.32
C GLY A 143 6.58 12.12 1.41
N TYR A 144 7.17 11.98 2.58
CA TYR A 144 8.28 11.08 2.82
C TYR A 144 7.79 9.66 2.99
N PHE A 145 8.55 8.70 2.46
CA PHE A 145 8.33 7.29 2.73
C PHE A 145 8.85 6.97 4.13
N VAL A 146 7.96 6.50 5.00
CA VAL A 146 8.24 6.36 6.42
C VAL A 146 7.83 4.99 6.95
N PHE A 147 8.43 4.64 8.06
CA PHE A 147 8.22 3.43 8.81
C PHE A 147 7.41 3.73 10.07
N PHE A 148 6.26 3.07 10.20
CA PHE A 148 5.46 3.00 11.42
C PHE A 148 5.70 1.61 12.02
N GLU A 149 6.53 1.54 13.04
CA GLU A 149 6.83 0.29 13.71
C GLU A 149 5.62 -0.21 14.49
N ARG A 150 5.35 -1.50 14.34
CA ARG A 150 4.36 -2.18 15.17
C ARG A 150 5.00 -2.54 16.52
N SER A 151 4.27 -2.32 17.61
CA SER A 151 4.74 -2.64 18.95
C SER A 151 3.60 -3.17 19.81
N ILE A 152 3.95 -3.68 20.99
CA ILE A 152 2.98 -4.11 21.99
C ILE A 152 3.12 -3.21 23.23
N LYS A 153 2.01 -2.55 23.59
CA LYS A 153 1.90 -1.75 24.79
C LYS A 153 0.67 -2.17 25.59
N ASP A 154 0.86 -2.52 26.84
CA ASP A 154 -0.20 -3.03 27.72
C ASP A 154 -1.02 -4.19 27.10
N GLY A 155 -0.32 -5.11 26.42
CA GLY A 155 -0.91 -6.26 25.74
C GLY A 155 -1.68 -5.96 24.45
N LYS A 156 -1.65 -4.71 23.97
CA LYS A 156 -2.31 -4.28 22.72
C LYS A 156 -1.29 -3.95 21.65
N ARG A 157 -1.56 -4.38 20.43
CA ARG A 157 -0.80 -3.97 19.26
C ARG A 157 -1.09 -2.49 18.95
N ILE A 158 -0.02 -1.69 18.82
CA ILE A 158 -0.06 -0.27 18.50
C ILE A 158 0.89 0.01 17.33
N LEU A 159 0.70 1.13 16.65
CA LEU A 159 1.73 1.73 15.80
C LEU A 159 2.44 2.84 16.57
N LEU A 160 3.77 2.86 16.49
CA LEU A 160 4.57 3.98 16.96
C LEU A 160 4.52 5.13 15.94
N PRO A 161 4.80 6.37 16.35
CA PRO A 161 4.92 7.50 15.43
C PRO A 161 5.92 7.23 14.31
N PRO A 162 5.71 7.78 13.09
CA PRO A 162 6.53 7.46 11.93
C PRO A 162 7.97 7.96 12.06
N VAL A 163 8.90 7.19 11.52
CA VAL A 163 10.31 7.56 11.41
C VAL A 163 10.78 7.56 9.95
N ARG A 164 11.60 8.55 9.56
CA ARG A 164 12.14 8.73 8.20
C ARG A 164 13.46 7.96 8.06
N VAL A 165 13.38 6.65 8.05
CA VAL A 165 14.53 5.74 8.01
C VAL A 165 14.80 5.12 6.64
N PHE A 166 13.92 5.33 5.66
CA PHE A 166 14.12 4.92 4.28
C PHE A 166 14.87 6.04 3.53
N CYS A 167 16.07 5.75 3.07
CA CYS A 167 16.98 6.76 2.57
C CYS A 167 17.60 6.34 1.22
N ASP A 168 18.09 7.32 0.48
CA ASP A 168 18.98 7.09 -0.66
C ASP A 168 20.39 6.66 -0.17
N PRO A 169 21.32 6.28 -1.08
CA PRO A 169 22.67 5.86 -0.68
C PRO A 169 23.50 6.94 0.03
N ALA A 170 23.12 8.22 -0.11
CA ALA A 170 23.75 9.34 0.61
C ALA A 170 23.14 9.57 2.00
N GLY A 171 22.15 8.76 2.40
CA GLY A 171 21.47 8.86 3.70
C GLY A 171 20.39 9.93 3.77
N LYS A 172 19.98 10.50 2.63
CA LYS A 172 18.87 11.45 2.54
C LYS A 172 17.53 10.72 2.53
N PRO A 173 16.55 11.08 3.38
CA PRO A 173 15.25 10.45 3.39
C PRO A 173 14.52 10.50 2.04
N LEU A 174 13.95 9.39 1.63
CA LEU A 174 13.19 9.28 0.39
C LEU A 174 11.88 10.06 0.49
N ARG A 175 11.68 11.00 -0.42
CA ARG A 175 10.47 11.79 -0.54
C ARG A 175 9.86 11.54 -1.92
N PHE A 176 8.73 10.84 -1.97
CA PHE A 176 8.10 10.47 -3.22
C PHE A 176 7.04 11.46 -3.69
N ASN A 177 6.67 12.38 -2.81
CA ASN A 177 5.73 13.44 -3.15
C ASN A 177 6.02 14.70 -2.35
N ASP A 178 6.48 15.73 -3.03
CA ASP A 178 6.83 17.03 -2.44
C ASP A 178 5.71 18.08 -2.54
N ARG A 179 4.56 17.72 -3.12
CA ARG A 179 3.45 18.64 -3.36
C ARG A 179 2.51 18.70 -2.17
N ILE A 180 2.11 19.92 -1.82
CA ILE A 180 1.32 20.19 -0.62
C ILE A 180 -0.14 19.81 -0.83
N ALA A 181 -0.72 20.07 -2.01
CA ALA A 181 -2.13 19.87 -2.26
C ALA A 181 -2.42 19.48 -3.71
N GLY A 182 -3.57 18.89 -3.95
CA GLY A 182 -4.15 18.62 -5.27
C GLY A 182 -3.41 17.61 -6.14
N ALA A 183 -2.12 17.73 -6.24
CA ALA A 183 -1.28 16.79 -6.98
C ALA A 183 -0.56 15.81 -6.05
N SER A 184 -0.88 15.83 -4.77
CA SER A 184 -0.31 14.93 -3.79
C SER A 184 -0.93 13.55 -3.84
N GLY A 185 -0.29 12.59 -3.21
CA GLY A 185 -0.75 11.22 -3.20
C GLY A 185 -0.48 10.48 -4.51
N ARG A 186 -1.36 9.55 -4.84
CA ARG A 186 -1.23 8.67 -6.02
C ARG A 186 0.02 7.81 -6.01
N ARG A 187 0.70 7.66 -4.87
CA ARG A 187 1.87 6.80 -4.77
C ARG A 187 1.46 5.38 -4.42
N LYS A 188 1.73 4.49 -5.36
CA LYS A 188 1.50 3.05 -5.24
C LYS A 188 2.86 2.40 -5.02
N ILE A 189 2.99 1.69 -3.93
CA ILE A 189 4.25 1.15 -3.45
C ILE A 189 4.09 -0.34 -3.22
N THR A 190 5.10 -1.11 -3.59
CA THR A 190 5.22 -2.53 -3.25
C THR A 190 6.62 -2.78 -2.74
N LEU A 191 6.76 -3.55 -1.67
CA LEU A 191 8.02 -4.04 -1.13
C LEU A 191 8.17 -5.53 -1.49
N CYS A 192 9.32 -5.93 -1.98
CA CYS A 192 9.63 -7.31 -2.37
C CYS A 192 11.15 -7.49 -2.47
N ASP A 193 11.63 -8.72 -2.51
CA ASP A 193 12.98 -9.04 -2.97
C ASP A 193 12.93 -9.29 -4.49
N TRP A 194 13.09 -8.24 -5.28
CA TRP A 194 12.97 -8.30 -6.73
C TRP A 194 14.16 -8.99 -7.42
N ASN A 195 15.37 -8.71 -6.92
CA ASN A 195 16.60 -9.23 -7.51
C ASN A 195 17.09 -10.56 -6.90
N GLY A 196 16.50 -11.02 -5.78
CA GLY A 196 16.79 -12.29 -5.11
C GLY A 196 18.07 -12.27 -4.28
N ASP A 197 18.46 -11.10 -3.80
CA ASP A 197 19.66 -10.96 -2.96
C ASP A 197 19.35 -11.06 -1.46
N GLY A 198 18.08 -11.18 -1.10
CA GLY A 198 17.61 -11.27 0.28
C GLY A 198 17.32 -9.92 0.94
N GLU A 199 17.63 -8.80 0.27
CA GLU A 199 17.28 -7.46 0.73
C GLU A 199 15.91 -7.04 0.20
N THR A 200 15.25 -6.14 0.91
CA THR A 200 13.94 -5.63 0.48
C THR A 200 14.11 -4.52 -0.54
N ASP A 201 13.58 -4.73 -1.75
CA ASP A 201 13.48 -3.75 -2.82
C ASP A 201 12.14 -3.02 -2.79
N LEU A 202 12.04 -1.92 -3.54
CA LEU A 202 10.82 -1.12 -3.64
C LEU A 202 10.46 -0.87 -5.09
N LEU A 203 9.20 -1.16 -5.43
CA LEU A 203 8.58 -0.74 -6.69
C LEU A 203 7.67 0.46 -6.42
N LEU A 204 7.90 1.55 -7.15
CA LEU A 204 7.11 2.76 -7.06
C LEU A 204 6.39 3.00 -8.38
N ASN A 205 5.12 3.42 -8.32
CA ASN A 205 4.37 3.72 -9.52
C ASN A 205 5.00 4.85 -10.35
N SER A 206 5.06 4.59 -11.64
CA SER A 206 5.43 5.53 -12.71
C SER A 206 4.70 5.09 -13.98
N SER A 207 5.17 5.48 -15.15
CA SER A 207 4.59 5.00 -16.43
C SER A 207 4.54 3.47 -16.54
N ASN A 208 5.43 2.76 -15.85
CA ASN A 208 5.39 1.29 -15.76
C ASN A 208 5.86 0.71 -14.41
N ALA A 209 6.59 1.34 -13.66
CA ALA A 209 7.09 1.22 -12.30
C ALA A 209 8.58 1.54 -12.23
N ASP A 210 8.97 2.30 -11.22
CA ASP A 210 10.37 2.56 -10.90
C ASP A 210 10.86 1.53 -9.88
N LEU A 211 12.04 0.96 -10.14
CA LEU A 211 12.73 0.05 -9.23
C LEU A 211 13.74 0.81 -8.37
N TYR A 212 13.69 0.55 -7.07
CA TYR A 212 14.69 0.95 -6.09
C TYR A 212 15.23 -0.31 -5.43
N LEU A 213 16.51 -0.63 -5.65
CA LEU A 213 17.16 -1.78 -5.00
C LEU A 213 17.50 -1.45 -3.55
N GLY A 214 17.17 -2.36 -2.66
CA GLY A 214 17.61 -2.34 -1.28
C GLY A 214 19.12 -2.60 -1.19
N LEU A 215 19.80 -1.82 -0.35
CA LEU A 215 21.23 -1.97 -0.07
C LEU A 215 21.46 -2.42 1.39
N GLY A 216 20.39 -2.89 2.04
CA GLY A 216 20.42 -3.29 3.43
C GLY A 216 20.31 -2.12 4.41
N LYS A 217 20.49 -2.43 5.70
CA LYS A 217 20.38 -1.47 6.81
C LYS A 217 21.76 -0.99 7.27
N LYS A 218 21.97 0.33 7.30
CA LYS A 218 23.19 0.95 7.80
C LYS A 218 22.84 2.08 8.75
N GLU A 219 23.44 2.09 9.94
CA GLU A 219 23.25 3.11 10.97
C GLU A 219 21.77 3.40 11.28
N GLY A 220 20.96 2.34 11.35
CA GLY A 220 19.52 2.42 11.61
C GLY A 220 18.65 2.84 10.40
N LYS A 221 19.23 3.06 9.23
CA LYS A 221 18.53 3.45 8.01
C LYS A 221 18.55 2.32 6.98
N TRP A 222 17.42 2.08 6.32
CA TRP A 222 17.35 1.22 5.12
C TRP A 222 17.70 2.06 3.89
N LEU A 223 18.69 1.62 3.15
CA LEU A 223 19.20 2.35 1.98
C LEU A 223 18.63 1.76 0.70
N PHE A 224 18.21 2.63 -0.21
CA PHE A 224 17.61 2.25 -1.50
C PHE A 224 18.27 3.02 -2.65
N GLU A 225 18.69 2.31 -3.67
CA GLU A 225 19.27 2.90 -4.88
C GLU A 225 18.29 2.85 -6.04
N LYS A 226 17.91 4.01 -6.59
CA LYS A 226 17.05 4.07 -7.78
C LYS A 226 17.76 3.51 -8.99
N LYS A 227 17.17 2.49 -9.64
CA LYS A 227 17.69 1.86 -10.88
C LYS A 227 16.95 2.33 -12.13
N GLY A 228 15.81 3.01 -12.00
CA GLY A 228 14.98 3.45 -13.10
C GLY A 228 13.75 2.57 -13.30
N THR A 229 13.17 2.57 -14.50
CA THR A 229 11.92 1.86 -14.79
C THR A 229 12.17 0.38 -15.10
N LEU A 230 11.22 -0.49 -14.70
CA LEU A 230 11.30 -1.93 -14.97
C LEU A 230 11.24 -2.28 -16.45
N ALA A 231 10.55 -1.49 -17.26
CA ALA A 231 10.42 -1.70 -18.70
C ALA A 231 10.65 -0.40 -19.47
N LYS A 232 11.09 -0.53 -20.71
CA LYS A 232 11.29 0.63 -21.62
C LYS A 232 9.97 1.16 -22.17
N GLN A 233 8.96 0.29 -22.34
CA GLN A 233 7.65 0.68 -22.83
C GLN A 233 6.76 1.18 -21.70
N ASN A 234 6.05 2.26 -21.95
CA ASN A 234 5.05 2.74 -21.02
C ASN A 234 3.82 1.84 -21.06
N ILE A 235 3.29 1.56 -19.88
CA ILE A 235 1.96 0.98 -19.70
C ILE A 235 0.93 2.11 -19.82
N GLU A 236 -0.22 1.81 -20.41
CA GLU A 236 -1.29 2.79 -20.64
C GLU A 236 -1.78 3.49 -19.36
N GLY A 237 -2.06 4.79 -19.48
CA GLY A 237 -2.58 5.63 -18.40
C GLY A 237 -1.54 6.53 -17.76
N HIS A 238 -1.93 7.18 -16.64
CA HIS A 238 -1.07 8.10 -15.93
C HIS A 238 0.00 7.37 -15.12
N ASP A 239 -0.42 6.33 -14.39
CA ASP A 239 0.43 5.56 -13.50
C ASP A 239 -0.08 4.13 -13.36
N VAL A 240 0.82 3.18 -13.39
CA VAL A 240 0.52 1.80 -13.05
C VAL A 240 0.53 1.60 -11.54
N SER A 241 -0.30 0.67 -11.04
CA SER A 241 -0.26 0.24 -9.64
C SER A 241 0.53 -1.06 -9.56
N PRO A 242 1.81 -1.02 -9.13
CA PRO A 242 2.67 -2.19 -9.09
C PRO A 242 2.25 -3.14 -7.96
N THR A 243 2.33 -4.43 -8.22
CA THR A 243 2.37 -5.49 -7.21
C THR A 243 3.27 -6.61 -7.71
N THR A 244 3.64 -7.53 -6.83
CA THR A 244 4.44 -8.68 -7.18
C THR A 244 3.74 -9.97 -6.79
N VAL A 245 3.84 -10.97 -7.66
CA VAL A 245 3.28 -12.30 -7.45
C VAL A 245 4.00 -13.29 -8.36
N ASP A 246 4.22 -14.51 -7.91
CA ASP A 246 4.65 -15.61 -8.77
C ASP A 246 3.47 -16.00 -9.70
N PHE A 247 3.37 -15.30 -10.84
CA PHE A 247 2.20 -15.40 -11.72
C PHE A 247 2.24 -16.64 -12.60
N ASP A 248 3.40 -17.08 -13.05
CA ASP A 248 3.56 -18.27 -13.88
C ASP A 248 3.92 -19.53 -13.10
N GLY A 249 4.12 -19.42 -11.79
CA GLY A 249 4.35 -20.52 -10.86
C GLY A 249 5.76 -21.10 -10.92
N ASP A 250 6.75 -20.31 -11.34
CA ASP A 250 8.15 -20.72 -11.44
C ASP A 250 8.94 -20.51 -10.14
N GLY A 251 8.30 -19.95 -9.10
CA GLY A 251 8.90 -19.70 -7.79
C GLY A 251 9.54 -18.32 -7.66
N VAL A 252 9.49 -17.49 -8.68
CA VAL A 252 10.02 -16.12 -8.69
C VAL A 252 8.88 -15.13 -8.80
N ALA A 253 8.90 -14.10 -7.96
CA ALA A 253 7.87 -13.06 -8.01
C ALA A 253 8.01 -12.20 -9.27
N ASP A 254 6.95 -12.16 -10.07
CA ASP A 254 6.82 -11.33 -11.27
C ASP A 254 6.21 -9.97 -10.93
N PHE A 255 6.30 -9.03 -11.86
CA PHE A 255 5.54 -7.80 -11.81
C PHE A 255 4.11 -8.00 -12.35
N LEU A 256 3.13 -7.53 -11.61
CA LEU A 256 1.75 -7.41 -12.06
C LEU A 256 1.28 -5.98 -11.81
N GLY A 257 0.82 -5.29 -12.86
CA GLY A 257 0.38 -3.90 -12.79
C GLY A 257 -1.05 -3.72 -13.25
N GLY A 258 -1.87 -3.04 -12.45
CA GLY A 258 -3.17 -2.54 -12.89
C GLY A 258 -3.02 -1.15 -13.49
N ALA A 259 -3.60 -0.90 -14.66
CA ALA A 259 -3.54 0.37 -15.38
C ALA A 259 -4.91 1.04 -15.54
N GLU A 260 -4.93 2.31 -15.93
CA GLU A 260 -6.15 3.10 -16.08
C GLU A 260 -7.05 2.64 -17.25
N ASP A 261 -6.49 1.91 -18.21
CA ASP A 261 -7.25 1.30 -19.31
C ASP A 261 -8.09 0.08 -18.87
N GLY A 262 -8.01 -0.28 -17.56
CA GLY A 262 -8.72 -1.40 -16.97
C GLY A 262 -8.10 -2.76 -17.21
N ARG A 263 -6.86 -2.80 -17.71
CA ARG A 263 -6.11 -4.04 -17.94
C ARG A 263 -5.12 -4.32 -16.83
N PHE A 264 -4.75 -5.60 -16.70
CA PHE A 264 -3.58 -6.03 -15.96
C PHE A 264 -2.43 -6.28 -16.93
N TYR A 265 -1.26 -5.78 -16.56
CA TYR A 265 -0.01 -5.98 -17.29
C TYR A 265 0.89 -6.86 -16.45
N TRP A 266 1.33 -7.95 -17.06
CA TRP A 266 2.28 -8.87 -16.46
C TRP A 266 3.62 -8.74 -17.15
N MET A 267 4.69 -8.69 -16.36
CA MET A 267 6.07 -8.78 -16.86
C MET A 267 6.79 -9.84 -16.05
N LYS A 268 7.31 -10.84 -16.75
CA LYS A 268 8.13 -11.88 -16.15
C LYS A 268 9.37 -11.28 -15.51
N ASN A 269 9.71 -11.75 -14.30
CA ASN A 269 10.94 -11.32 -13.64
C ASN A 269 12.15 -11.78 -14.46
N PRO A 270 13.15 -10.93 -14.73
CA PRO A 270 14.35 -11.31 -15.48
C PRO A 270 15.15 -12.46 -14.85
N ARG A 271 14.95 -12.77 -13.57
CA ARG A 271 15.57 -13.92 -12.88
C ARG A 271 14.90 -15.25 -13.21
N SER A 272 13.68 -15.22 -13.67
CA SER A 272 12.92 -16.42 -14.06
C SER A 272 13.60 -17.11 -15.24
N LYS A 273 13.71 -18.44 -15.16
CA LYS A 273 14.33 -19.27 -16.18
C LYS A 273 13.34 -19.64 -17.30
#